data_42d567087b4658a6470861b86d53f832
#
_entry.id   42d567087b4658a6470861b86d53f832
#
_cell.length_a   1.000
_cell.length_b   1.000
_cell.length_c   1.000
_cell.angle_alpha   90.00
_cell.angle_beta   90.00
_cell.angle_gamma   90.00
#
_symmetry.space_group_name_H-M   'P 1'
#
loop_
_entity.id
_entity.type
_entity.pdbx_description
1 polymer ?
#
loop_
_entity_poly.entity_id
_entity_poly.type
_entity_poly.pdbx_seq_one_letter_code
_entity_poly.pdbx_strand_id
1 'polypeptide(L)'
;EECQLRGQPILVGTVSIEKSEQLSELLKKHEFEVDGKKRKGIPHSVLNARYHEQEALIVADAGLPGAVTIATNMAGRGTDIQLGGNIDMRLAAWREEQRTLGVEVTPEMALKRKTEIEIEIKDQKEMALAAGGLFVLGTERHESRRIDNQLRGRTGRQGDPGHSKFFLSCEDDLLRIFAGERLDGIMRTFGVQEGEAITHKWLNSAIATAQKRVEQRNYEIRKNLLKYDDVVNDQRKAVFEQRAEFMAADDLSEVIREMRLDTIEDFVNRHLPPKAYAEQWDIEGLDYHVREWLGLELPIKEWAAEDGIANEEIEQRITQAADERAAQREAEVGDHMRTVEKSFLLQMVDVQWREHLMHLDHLRNVIGLRGYGQRDPLNEYKTEAFTLFEKLLTDLRQNVTKWLMTVTFQFEEPPAPPPGMFQEVHLDPLTGENVAEMGALPDGLSAEQRQALPVGSLPDNWE
;
A
#
# COMPACT_ATOMS: atom_id res chain seq x y z
N GLU A 1 -10.73 4.90 -38.96
CA GLU A 1 -11.54 4.63 -40.19
C GLU A 1 -10.72 3.74 -41.14
N GLU A 2 -9.63 4.20 -41.74
CA GLU A 2 -8.81 3.43 -42.68
C GLU A 2 -8.40 2.04 -42.18
N CYS A 3 -7.96 1.94 -40.92
CA CYS A 3 -7.56 0.67 -40.30
C CYS A 3 -8.78 -0.29 -40.22
N GLN A 4 -9.91 0.20 -39.80
CA GLN A 4 -11.15 -0.61 -39.68
C GLN A 4 -11.59 -1.11 -41.04
N LEU A 5 -11.60 -0.24 -42.07
CA LEU A 5 -12.04 -0.59 -43.42
C LEU A 5 -11.15 -1.67 -44.06
N ARG A 6 -9.85 -1.68 -43.83
CA ARG A 6 -8.93 -2.73 -44.32
C ARG A 6 -8.80 -3.93 -43.40
N GLY A 7 -9.56 -4.01 -42.29
CA GLY A 7 -9.51 -5.09 -41.33
C GLY A 7 -8.27 -5.08 -40.40
N GLN A 8 -7.58 -3.95 -40.28
CA GLN A 8 -6.42 -3.84 -39.40
C GLN A 8 -6.87 -3.53 -37.96
N PRO A 9 -6.51 -4.33 -36.93
CA PRO A 9 -6.78 -4.00 -35.55
C PRO A 9 -5.98 -2.75 -35.12
N ILE A 10 -6.63 -1.87 -34.36
CA ILE A 10 -6.02 -0.63 -33.87
C ILE A 10 -6.20 -0.47 -32.35
N LEU A 11 -5.09 -0.19 -31.68
CA LEU A 11 -5.06 0.19 -30.27
C LEU A 11 -4.72 1.67 -30.16
N VAL A 12 -5.64 2.47 -29.62
CA VAL A 12 -5.47 3.90 -29.39
C VAL A 12 -5.10 4.14 -27.92
N GLY A 13 -3.88 4.61 -27.68
CA GLY A 13 -3.39 4.96 -26.34
C GLY A 13 -3.68 6.41 -25.99
N THR A 14 -4.30 6.64 -24.84
CA THR A 14 -4.59 7.96 -24.27
C THR A 14 -3.90 8.10 -22.90
N VAL A 15 -3.59 9.32 -22.46
CA VAL A 15 -2.91 9.55 -21.18
C VAL A 15 -3.86 9.63 -19.98
N SER A 16 -5.14 9.91 -20.21
CA SER A 16 -6.14 10.03 -19.15
C SER A 16 -7.47 9.35 -19.50
N ILE A 17 -8.26 9.05 -18.46
CA ILE A 17 -9.61 8.50 -18.60
C ILE A 17 -10.50 9.49 -19.38
N GLU A 18 -10.43 10.77 -19.03
CA GLU A 18 -11.22 11.84 -19.66
C GLU A 18 -10.98 11.91 -21.16
N LYS A 19 -9.70 11.90 -21.59
CA LYS A 19 -9.35 11.88 -23.01
C LYS A 19 -9.82 10.63 -23.72
N SER A 20 -9.84 9.48 -23.05
CA SER A 20 -10.39 8.24 -23.61
C SER A 20 -11.90 8.33 -23.83
N GLU A 21 -12.62 8.93 -22.91
CA GLU A 21 -14.08 9.14 -23.01
C GLU A 21 -14.42 10.19 -24.08
N GLN A 22 -13.69 11.31 -24.11
CA GLN A 22 -13.86 12.32 -25.17
C GLN A 22 -13.65 11.73 -26.56
N LEU A 23 -12.59 10.94 -26.74
CA LEU A 23 -12.33 10.27 -28.02
C LEU A 23 -13.44 9.28 -28.37
N SER A 24 -13.93 8.51 -27.40
CA SER A 24 -15.07 7.61 -27.58
C SER A 24 -16.32 8.36 -28.06
N GLU A 25 -16.63 9.49 -27.43
CA GLU A 25 -17.79 10.32 -27.86
C GLU A 25 -17.62 10.89 -29.28
N LEU A 26 -16.41 11.29 -29.64
CA LEU A 26 -16.11 11.74 -31.00
C LEU A 26 -16.29 10.60 -32.02
N LEU A 27 -15.77 9.40 -31.70
CA LEU A 27 -15.92 8.24 -32.59
C LEU A 27 -17.39 7.80 -32.76
N LYS A 28 -18.21 7.89 -31.72
CA LYS A 28 -19.65 7.62 -31.78
C LYS A 28 -20.41 8.60 -32.69
N LYS A 29 -19.93 9.84 -32.74
CA LYS A 29 -20.58 10.92 -33.54
C LYS A 29 -20.03 11.03 -34.96
N HIS A 30 -18.88 10.40 -35.23
CA HIS A 30 -18.21 10.50 -36.52
C HIS A 30 -19.05 9.90 -37.65
N GLU A 31 -19.24 10.66 -38.72
CA GLU A 31 -19.94 10.21 -39.91
C GLU A 31 -18.92 9.98 -41.03
N PHE A 32 -19.03 8.84 -41.69
CA PHE A 32 -18.12 8.46 -42.77
C PHE A 32 -18.89 7.70 -43.86
N GLU A 33 -18.32 7.64 -45.06
CA GLU A 33 -18.94 7.00 -46.21
C GLU A 33 -18.18 5.72 -46.59
N VAL A 34 -18.91 4.61 -46.72
CA VAL A 34 -18.38 3.33 -47.15
C VAL A 34 -19.26 2.78 -48.24
N ASP A 35 -18.70 2.50 -49.39
CA ASP A 35 -19.41 1.96 -50.58
C ASP A 35 -20.64 2.82 -50.96
N GLY A 36 -20.49 4.16 -50.87
CA GLY A 36 -21.58 5.09 -51.18
C GLY A 36 -22.71 5.16 -50.13
N LYS A 37 -22.54 4.53 -48.96
CA LYS A 37 -23.51 4.57 -47.86
C LYS A 37 -22.92 5.33 -46.67
N LYS A 38 -23.66 6.32 -46.19
CA LYS A 38 -23.29 7.04 -44.96
C LYS A 38 -23.45 6.12 -43.77
N ARG A 39 -22.40 5.99 -42.96
CA ARG A 39 -22.39 5.30 -41.69
C ARG A 39 -22.10 6.31 -40.57
N LYS A 40 -22.67 6.08 -39.40
CA LYS A 40 -22.46 6.91 -38.22
C LYS A 40 -21.92 6.06 -37.11
N GLY A 41 -20.85 6.57 -36.49
CA GLY A 41 -20.14 5.92 -35.40
C GLY A 41 -19.19 4.80 -35.84
N ILE A 42 -17.99 4.83 -35.32
CA ILE A 42 -17.02 3.75 -35.47
C ILE A 42 -17.17 2.81 -34.26
N PRO A 43 -17.52 1.53 -34.46
CA PRO A 43 -17.57 0.54 -33.37
C PRO A 43 -16.20 0.46 -32.68
N HIS A 44 -16.20 0.61 -31.36
CA HIS A 44 -14.97 0.58 -30.60
C HIS A 44 -15.24 0.13 -29.15
N SER A 45 -14.20 -0.40 -28.49
CA SER A 45 -14.19 -0.75 -27.08
C SER A 45 -13.32 0.24 -26.31
N VAL A 46 -13.73 0.61 -25.09
CA VAL A 46 -12.99 1.50 -24.21
C VAL A 46 -12.47 0.72 -23.02
N LEU A 47 -11.16 0.75 -22.83
CA LEU A 47 -10.44 0.08 -21.77
C LEU A 47 -9.82 1.12 -20.84
N ASN A 48 -10.46 1.36 -19.70
CA ASN A 48 -9.97 2.26 -18.67
C ASN A 48 -10.26 1.68 -17.26
N ALA A 49 -9.77 2.32 -16.22
CA ALA A 49 -9.90 1.84 -14.84
C ALA A 49 -11.34 1.70 -14.32
N ARG A 50 -12.34 2.24 -15.03
CA ARG A 50 -13.77 2.09 -14.67
C ARG A 50 -14.36 0.74 -15.08
N TYR A 51 -13.75 0.04 -16.05
CA TYR A 51 -14.27 -1.20 -16.64
C TYR A 51 -13.37 -2.40 -16.31
N HIS A 52 -12.90 -2.48 -15.11
CA HIS A 52 -11.92 -3.50 -14.67
C HIS A 52 -12.42 -4.95 -14.88
N GLU A 53 -13.71 -5.20 -14.64
CA GLU A 53 -14.31 -6.53 -14.81
C GLU A 53 -14.34 -6.99 -16.28
N GLN A 54 -14.43 -6.02 -17.22
CA GLN A 54 -14.47 -6.30 -18.66
C GLN A 54 -13.09 -6.23 -19.32
N GLU A 55 -12.06 -5.82 -18.59
CA GLU A 55 -10.71 -5.59 -19.11
C GLU A 55 -10.19 -6.80 -19.88
N ALA A 56 -10.30 -7.97 -19.31
CA ALA A 56 -9.80 -9.20 -19.90
C ALA A 56 -10.50 -9.53 -21.22
N LEU A 57 -11.81 -9.35 -21.30
CA LEU A 57 -12.60 -9.58 -22.53
C LEU A 57 -12.24 -8.58 -23.62
N ILE A 58 -12.15 -7.30 -23.28
CA ILE A 58 -11.80 -6.24 -24.23
C ILE A 58 -10.39 -6.48 -24.80
N VAL A 59 -9.42 -6.88 -23.96
CA VAL A 59 -8.06 -7.19 -24.41
C VAL A 59 -8.03 -8.42 -25.29
N ALA A 60 -8.84 -9.45 -24.99
CA ALA A 60 -8.94 -10.66 -25.80
C ALA A 60 -9.42 -10.37 -27.23
N ASP A 61 -10.32 -9.40 -27.37
CA ASP A 61 -10.90 -9.02 -28.68
C ASP A 61 -10.12 -7.91 -29.39
N ALA A 62 -9.17 -7.24 -28.73
CA ALA A 62 -8.40 -6.13 -29.30
C ALA A 62 -7.51 -6.54 -30.52
N GLY A 63 -7.24 -7.82 -30.69
CA GLY A 63 -6.47 -8.38 -31.81
C GLY A 63 -7.33 -8.88 -32.97
N LEU A 64 -8.66 -8.75 -32.92
CA LEU A 64 -9.57 -9.17 -34.00
C LEU A 64 -9.45 -8.25 -35.21
N PRO A 65 -9.66 -8.77 -36.44
CA PRO A 65 -9.65 -7.94 -37.65
C PRO A 65 -10.61 -6.76 -37.52
N GLY A 66 -10.08 -5.54 -37.75
CA GLY A 66 -10.86 -4.31 -37.71
C GLY A 66 -11.31 -3.84 -36.32
N ALA A 67 -10.87 -4.49 -35.27
CA ALA A 67 -11.15 -4.06 -33.89
C ALA A 67 -10.53 -2.68 -33.61
N VAL A 68 -11.31 -1.80 -32.97
CA VAL A 68 -10.84 -0.50 -32.50
C VAL A 68 -10.94 -0.48 -30.97
N THR A 69 -9.79 -0.36 -30.31
CA THR A 69 -9.73 -0.34 -28.84
C THR A 69 -9.08 0.95 -28.38
N ILE A 70 -9.76 1.71 -27.53
CA ILE A 70 -9.21 2.90 -26.86
C ILE A 70 -8.76 2.44 -25.47
N ALA A 71 -7.48 2.62 -25.15
CA ALA A 71 -6.96 2.22 -23.87
C ALA A 71 -6.23 3.37 -23.16
N THR A 72 -6.46 3.54 -21.86
CA THR A 72 -5.55 4.36 -21.05
C THR A 72 -4.24 3.60 -20.85
N ASN A 73 -3.17 4.35 -20.68
CA ASN A 73 -1.79 3.88 -20.61
C ASN A 73 -1.56 2.63 -19.71
N MET A 74 -2.27 2.53 -18.58
CA MET A 74 -2.09 1.45 -17.59
C MET A 74 -3.01 0.25 -17.84
N ALA A 75 -4.05 0.40 -18.64
CA ALA A 75 -5.02 -0.65 -18.88
C ALA A 75 -4.41 -1.77 -19.75
N GLY A 76 -4.71 -3.01 -19.42
CA GLY A 76 -4.16 -4.18 -20.10
C GLY A 76 -2.68 -4.46 -19.81
N ARG A 77 -2.09 -3.88 -18.75
CA ARG A 77 -0.70 -4.20 -18.37
C ARG A 77 -0.60 -5.63 -17.87
N GLY A 78 0.36 -6.39 -18.41
CA GLY A 78 0.54 -7.80 -18.08
C GLY A 78 -0.22 -8.76 -18.97
N THR A 79 -1.15 -8.28 -19.82
CA THR A 79 -1.86 -9.09 -20.80
C THR A 79 -1.28 -8.92 -22.20
N ASP A 80 -1.30 -9.98 -22.99
CA ASP A 80 -0.83 -9.98 -24.37
C ASP A 80 -2.02 -9.84 -25.34
N ILE A 81 -1.90 -8.93 -26.31
CA ILE A 81 -2.89 -8.79 -27.40
C ILE A 81 -2.50 -9.78 -28.49
N GLN A 82 -3.27 -10.85 -28.60
CA GLN A 82 -3.08 -11.89 -29.61
C GLN A 82 -3.88 -11.57 -30.86
N LEU A 83 -3.20 -11.58 -32.02
CA LEU A 83 -3.90 -11.38 -33.29
C LEU A 83 -4.85 -12.56 -33.56
N GLY A 84 -6.07 -12.25 -33.94
CA GLY A 84 -7.15 -13.23 -34.13
C GLY A 84 -7.93 -13.56 -32.86
N GLY A 85 -7.52 -13.07 -31.69
CA GLY A 85 -8.17 -13.29 -30.41
C GLY A 85 -7.48 -14.31 -29.50
N ASN A 86 -8.04 -14.52 -28.30
CA ASN A 86 -7.49 -15.43 -27.28
C ASN A 86 -8.37 -16.68 -27.14
N ILE A 87 -7.78 -17.86 -27.36
CA ILE A 87 -8.46 -19.17 -27.32
C ILE A 87 -9.08 -19.43 -25.93
N ASP A 88 -8.30 -19.23 -24.87
CA ASP A 88 -8.75 -19.57 -23.51
C ASP A 88 -9.91 -18.68 -23.09
N MET A 89 -9.85 -17.40 -23.42
CA MET A 89 -10.91 -16.44 -23.11
C MET A 89 -12.21 -16.73 -23.88
N ARG A 90 -12.11 -17.05 -25.19
CA ARG A 90 -13.27 -17.46 -25.99
C ARG A 90 -13.89 -18.75 -25.50
N LEU A 91 -13.05 -19.71 -25.10
CA LEU A 91 -13.54 -20.98 -24.55
C LEU A 91 -14.22 -20.78 -23.19
N ALA A 92 -13.67 -19.92 -22.34
CA ALA A 92 -14.26 -19.57 -21.05
C ALA A 92 -15.62 -18.84 -21.24
N ALA A 93 -15.69 -17.87 -22.15
CA ALA A 93 -16.93 -17.17 -22.46
C ALA A 93 -18.01 -18.13 -22.98
N TRP A 94 -17.63 -19.07 -23.88
CA TRP A 94 -18.56 -20.07 -24.38
C TRP A 94 -19.05 -21.01 -23.26
N ARG A 95 -18.18 -21.43 -22.33
CA ARG A 95 -18.58 -22.24 -21.18
C ARG A 95 -19.60 -21.53 -20.30
N GLU A 96 -19.38 -20.24 -20.04
CA GLU A 96 -20.30 -19.44 -19.23
C GLU A 96 -21.65 -19.25 -19.93
N GLU A 97 -21.64 -19.06 -21.26
CA GLU A 97 -22.87 -19.03 -22.06
C GLU A 97 -23.65 -20.35 -21.96
N GLN A 98 -22.98 -21.51 -22.09
CA GLN A 98 -23.61 -22.82 -21.95
C GLN A 98 -24.17 -23.03 -20.54
N ARG A 99 -23.44 -22.61 -19.52
CA ARG A 99 -23.91 -22.63 -18.13
C ARG A 99 -25.16 -21.81 -17.92
N THR A 100 -25.21 -20.60 -18.49
CA THR A 100 -26.39 -19.73 -18.42
C THR A 100 -27.61 -20.35 -19.13
N LEU A 101 -27.38 -21.15 -20.19
CA LEU A 101 -28.40 -21.90 -20.91
C LEU A 101 -28.79 -23.21 -20.20
N GLY A 102 -28.16 -23.55 -19.08
CA GLY A 102 -28.41 -24.78 -18.31
C GLY A 102 -27.89 -26.04 -18.99
N VAL A 103 -26.94 -25.92 -19.93
CA VAL A 103 -26.34 -27.04 -20.65
C VAL A 103 -25.07 -27.50 -19.91
N GLU A 104 -25.03 -28.78 -19.54
CA GLU A 104 -23.84 -29.36 -18.94
C GLU A 104 -22.77 -29.63 -20.02
N VAL A 105 -21.61 -28.99 -19.89
CA VAL A 105 -20.53 -29.07 -20.87
C VAL A 105 -19.71 -30.34 -20.63
N THR A 106 -19.81 -31.29 -21.53
CA THR A 106 -18.95 -32.49 -21.47
C THR A 106 -17.52 -32.17 -21.97
N PRO A 107 -16.51 -32.95 -21.56
CA PRO A 107 -15.14 -32.79 -22.04
C PRO A 107 -15.01 -32.88 -23.57
N GLU A 108 -15.83 -33.74 -24.21
CA GLU A 108 -15.85 -33.89 -25.68
C GLU A 108 -16.40 -32.64 -26.37
N MET A 109 -17.49 -32.05 -25.84
CA MET A 109 -18.04 -30.78 -26.34
C MET A 109 -17.02 -29.64 -26.21
N ALA A 110 -16.35 -29.55 -25.07
CA ALA A 110 -15.32 -28.53 -24.83
C ALA A 110 -14.13 -28.69 -25.81
N LEU A 111 -13.68 -29.93 -26.06
CA LEU A 111 -12.60 -30.20 -27.01
C LEU A 111 -12.99 -29.86 -28.44
N LYS A 112 -14.19 -30.24 -28.87
CA LYS A 112 -14.72 -29.88 -30.20
C LYS A 112 -14.80 -28.39 -30.39
N ARG A 113 -15.37 -27.67 -29.40
CA ARG A 113 -15.49 -26.21 -29.48
C ARG A 113 -14.11 -25.53 -29.48
N LYS A 114 -13.16 -26.06 -28.71
CA LYS A 114 -11.78 -25.55 -28.73
C LYS A 114 -11.17 -25.64 -30.11
N THR A 115 -11.30 -26.78 -30.80
CA THR A 115 -10.77 -26.98 -32.15
C THR A 115 -11.44 -26.03 -33.17
N GLU A 116 -12.75 -25.82 -33.06
CA GLU A 116 -13.47 -24.84 -33.90
C GLU A 116 -12.93 -23.42 -33.66
N ILE A 117 -12.77 -23.00 -32.41
CA ILE A 117 -12.20 -21.71 -32.03
C ILE A 117 -10.77 -21.56 -32.54
N GLU A 118 -9.92 -22.58 -32.49
CA GLU A 118 -8.57 -22.58 -33.01
C GLU A 118 -8.52 -22.29 -34.53
N ILE A 119 -9.43 -22.88 -35.28
CA ILE A 119 -9.55 -22.63 -36.74
C ILE A 119 -10.00 -21.19 -36.98
N GLU A 120 -11.06 -20.74 -36.30
CA GLU A 120 -11.56 -19.37 -36.40
C GLU A 120 -10.48 -18.33 -36.11
N ILE A 121 -9.70 -18.54 -35.04
CA ILE A 121 -8.60 -17.65 -34.63
C ILE A 121 -7.49 -17.62 -35.66
N LYS A 122 -7.16 -18.79 -36.25
CA LYS A 122 -6.14 -18.88 -37.28
C LYS A 122 -6.51 -18.05 -38.50
N ASP A 123 -7.75 -18.20 -39.00
CA ASP A 123 -8.23 -17.44 -40.14
C ASP A 123 -8.26 -15.93 -39.84
N GLN A 124 -8.75 -15.54 -38.66
CA GLN A 124 -8.75 -14.14 -38.24
C GLN A 124 -7.36 -13.57 -38.06
N LYS A 125 -6.40 -14.36 -37.56
CA LYS A 125 -4.99 -13.99 -37.44
C LYS A 125 -4.39 -13.73 -38.83
N GLU A 126 -4.64 -14.59 -39.80
CA GLU A 126 -4.14 -14.42 -41.18
C GLU A 126 -4.70 -13.13 -41.79
N MET A 127 -6.00 -12.84 -41.60
CA MET A 127 -6.62 -11.58 -42.04
C MET A 127 -5.95 -10.34 -41.38
N ALA A 128 -5.74 -10.37 -40.05
CA ALA A 128 -5.10 -9.27 -39.33
C ALA A 128 -3.64 -9.06 -39.76
N LEU A 129 -2.91 -10.15 -40.03
CA LEU A 129 -1.53 -10.11 -40.53
C LEU A 129 -1.46 -9.54 -41.96
N ALA A 130 -2.35 -9.96 -42.85
CA ALA A 130 -2.47 -9.43 -44.20
C ALA A 130 -2.80 -7.92 -44.22
N ALA A 131 -3.57 -7.45 -43.23
CA ALA A 131 -3.89 -6.04 -43.06
C ALA A 131 -2.71 -5.22 -42.45
N GLY A 132 -1.60 -5.86 -42.06
CA GLY A 132 -0.39 -5.24 -41.51
C GLY A 132 -0.20 -5.37 -40.00
N GLY A 133 -0.94 -6.29 -39.34
CA GLY A 133 -0.88 -6.54 -37.92
C GLY A 133 -1.45 -5.43 -37.04
N LEU A 134 -1.18 -5.45 -35.74
CA LEU A 134 -1.71 -4.46 -34.80
C LEU A 134 -1.12 -3.07 -35.05
N PHE A 135 -1.98 -2.08 -35.25
CA PHE A 135 -1.60 -0.68 -35.33
C PHE A 135 -1.76 -0.02 -33.96
N VAL A 136 -0.69 0.57 -33.43
CA VAL A 136 -0.72 1.32 -32.16
C VAL A 136 -0.67 2.81 -32.44
N LEU A 137 -1.67 3.54 -32.00
CA LEU A 137 -1.79 4.98 -32.12
C LEU A 137 -1.70 5.63 -30.75
N GLY A 138 -0.75 6.55 -30.54
CA GLY A 138 -0.71 7.42 -29.37
C GLY A 138 -1.29 8.79 -29.70
N THR A 139 -2.19 9.29 -28.87
CA THR A 139 -2.81 10.62 -29.04
C THR A 139 -1.93 11.75 -28.55
N GLU A 140 -0.96 11.43 -27.70
CA GLU A 140 0.01 12.37 -27.15
C GLU A 140 1.23 11.60 -26.58
N ARG A 141 2.29 12.32 -26.19
CA ARG A 141 3.45 11.74 -25.50
C ARG A 141 3.24 11.76 -24.00
N HIS A 142 3.70 10.68 -23.37
CA HIS A 142 3.77 10.63 -21.91
C HIS A 142 5.02 11.37 -21.40
N GLU A 143 5.03 11.71 -20.12
CA GLU A 143 6.19 12.31 -19.46
C GLU A 143 7.44 11.41 -19.50
N SER A 144 7.27 10.10 -19.57
CA SER A 144 8.36 9.13 -19.64
C SER A 144 8.37 8.35 -20.94
N ARG A 145 9.54 8.32 -21.61
CA ARG A 145 9.77 7.52 -22.82
C ARG A 145 9.53 6.03 -22.59
N ARG A 146 9.74 5.55 -21.36
CA ARG A 146 9.46 4.16 -21.02
C ARG A 146 7.99 3.81 -21.23
N ILE A 147 7.10 4.71 -20.90
CA ILE A 147 5.65 4.51 -21.06
C ILE A 147 5.28 4.52 -22.55
N ASP A 148 5.81 5.45 -23.31
CA ASP A 148 5.64 5.45 -24.78
C ASP A 148 6.13 4.15 -25.42
N ASN A 149 7.26 3.65 -24.96
CA ASN A 149 7.82 2.39 -25.47
C ASN A 149 7.00 1.17 -25.02
N GLN A 150 6.38 1.21 -23.83
CA GLN A 150 5.44 0.16 -23.40
C GLN A 150 4.19 0.14 -24.29
N LEU A 151 3.66 1.30 -24.66
CA LEU A 151 2.56 1.40 -25.61
C LEU A 151 2.97 0.88 -26.98
N ARG A 152 4.10 1.33 -27.52
CA ARG A 152 4.66 0.82 -28.80
C ARG A 152 4.89 -0.68 -28.77
N GLY A 153 5.38 -1.21 -27.66
CA GLY A 153 5.66 -2.63 -27.48
C GLY A 153 4.43 -3.53 -27.42
N ARG A 154 3.22 -2.97 -27.56
CA ARG A 154 2.01 -3.76 -27.75
C ARG A 154 1.90 -4.36 -29.15
N THR A 155 2.52 -3.75 -30.15
CA THR A 155 2.60 -4.27 -31.52
C THR A 155 3.94 -4.94 -31.80
N GLY A 156 4.02 -5.71 -32.88
CA GLY A 156 5.25 -6.39 -33.32
C GLY A 156 5.69 -7.53 -32.38
N ARG A 157 4.78 -8.11 -31.61
CA ARG A 157 5.09 -9.21 -30.72
C ARG A 157 5.31 -10.51 -31.47
N GLN A 158 6.19 -11.36 -30.97
CA GLN A 158 6.53 -12.67 -31.53
C GLN A 158 6.97 -12.63 -33.01
N GLY A 159 7.45 -11.46 -33.49
CA GLY A 159 7.85 -11.28 -34.87
C GLY A 159 6.73 -10.92 -35.86
N ASP A 160 5.50 -10.74 -35.36
CA ASP A 160 4.38 -10.31 -36.19
C ASP A 160 4.60 -8.89 -36.75
N PRO A 161 4.13 -8.56 -37.96
CA PRO A 161 4.15 -7.21 -38.47
C PRO A 161 3.30 -6.28 -37.61
N GLY A 162 3.64 -5.00 -37.62
CA GLY A 162 2.86 -4.00 -36.90
C GLY A 162 3.40 -2.60 -37.09
N HIS A 163 2.59 -1.61 -36.74
CA HIS A 163 2.92 -0.21 -36.86
C HIS A 163 2.63 0.56 -35.59
N SER A 164 3.38 1.62 -35.33
CA SER A 164 3.08 2.57 -34.27
C SER A 164 3.27 4.01 -34.75
N LYS A 165 2.30 4.89 -34.43
CA LYS A 165 2.36 6.30 -34.76
C LYS A 165 1.82 7.14 -33.62
N PHE A 166 2.46 8.29 -33.36
CA PHE A 166 1.96 9.28 -32.42
C PHE A 166 1.44 10.49 -33.17
N PHE A 167 0.24 10.93 -32.86
CA PHE A 167 -0.33 12.19 -33.28
C PHE A 167 -0.24 13.16 -32.12
N LEU A 168 0.47 14.26 -32.31
CA LEU A 168 0.82 15.20 -31.25
C LEU A 168 0.27 16.58 -31.59
N SER A 169 -0.17 17.31 -30.58
CA SER A 169 -0.50 18.72 -30.68
C SER A 169 0.57 19.57 -30.02
N CYS A 170 0.79 20.77 -30.52
CA CYS A 170 1.61 21.75 -29.85
C CYS A 170 1.01 22.24 -28.53
N GLU A 171 -0.28 22.00 -28.34
CA GLU A 171 -1.04 22.28 -27.11
C GLU A 171 -0.92 21.17 -26.06
N ASP A 172 -0.34 20.02 -26.41
CA ASP A 172 -0.11 18.93 -25.46
C ASP A 172 0.75 19.43 -24.30
N ASP A 173 0.43 19.01 -23.06
CA ASP A 173 1.06 19.49 -21.83
C ASP A 173 2.59 19.43 -21.87
N LEU A 174 3.14 18.35 -22.43
CA LEU A 174 4.58 18.20 -22.57
C LEU A 174 5.21 19.31 -23.42
N LEU A 175 4.59 19.67 -24.54
CA LEU A 175 5.09 20.71 -25.44
C LEU A 175 4.80 22.11 -24.90
N ARG A 176 3.65 22.32 -24.32
CA ARG A 176 3.25 23.59 -23.70
C ARG A 176 4.19 24.01 -22.56
N ILE A 177 4.54 23.07 -21.67
CA ILE A 177 5.39 23.37 -20.50
C ILE A 177 6.86 23.57 -20.89
N PHE A 178 7.40 22.79 -21.85
CA PHE A 178 8.83 22.76 -22.13
C PHE A 178 9.27 23.48 -23.42
N ALA A 179 8.36 23.80 -24.30
CA ALA A 179 8.66 24.40 -25.59
C ALA A 179 7.81 25.63 -25.96
N GLY A 180 6.82 26.01 -25.12
CA GLY A 180 5.75 26.96 -25.42
C GLY A 180 6.21 28.21 -26.22
N GLU A 181 6.90 29.16 -25.59
CA GLU A 181 7.29 30.42 -26.24
C GLU A 181 8.28 30.23 -27.44
N ARG A 182 9.16 29.21 -27.35
CA ARG A 182 10.10 28.91 -28.44
C ARG A 182 9.40 28.26 -29.63
N LEU A 183 8.39 27.44 -29.35
CA LEU A 183 7.63 26.76 -30.37
C LEU A 183 6.80 27.76 -31.19
N ASP A 184 6.15 28.72 -30.54
CA ASP A 184 5.39 29.81 -31.20
C ASP A 184 6.30 30.66 -32.09
N GLY A 185 7.51 30.99 -31.64
CA GLY A 185 8.48 31.71 -32.44
C GLY A 185 8.91 30.94 -33.70
N ILE A 186 9.13 29.64 -33.54
CA ILE A 186 9.52 28.73 -34.63
C ILE A 186 8.35 28.56 -35.63
N MET A 187 7.14 28.35 -35.13
CA MET A 187 5.92 28.21 -35.96
C MET A 187 5.70 29.43 -36.84
N ARG A 188 5.81 30.64 -36.26
CA ARG A 188 5.72 31.90 -37.03
C ARG A 188 6.84 32.04 -38.08
N THR A 189 8.05 31.57 -37.77
CA THR A 189 9.19 31.65 -38.68
C THR A 189 9.05 30.70 -39.87
N PHE A 190 8.48 29.51 -39.66
CA PHE A 190 8.26 28.51 -40.71
C PHE A 190 6.97 28.72 -41.51
N GLY A 191 6.13 29.69 -41.14
CA GLY A 191 4.90 30.02 -41.87
C GLY A 191 3.86 28.89 -41.90
N VAL A 192 3.86 28.02 -40.87
CA VAL A 192 2.92 26.89 -40.77
C VAL A 192 1.51 27.42 -40.55
N GLN A 193 0.57 27.01 -41.41
CA GLN A 193 -0.85 27.41 -41.29
C GLN A 193 -1.57 26.50 -40.29
N GLU A 194 -2.65 27.04 -39.69
CA GLU A 194 -3.49 26.30 -38.78
C GLU A 194 -4.08 25.07 -39.50
N GLY A 195 -3.96 23.88 -38.87
CA GLY A 195 -4.38 22.61 -39.45
C GLY A 195 -3.34 21.88 -40.30
N GLU A 196 -2.16 22.46 -40.54
CA GLU A 196 -1.09 21.81 -41.29
C GLU A 196 -0.24 20.91 -40.40
N ALA A 197 0.00 19.66 -40.86
CA ALA A 197 0.80 18.69 -40.14
C ALA A 197 2.31 18.98 -40.25
N ILE A 198 2.99 19.22 -39.15
CA ILE A 198 4.43 19.49 -39.10
C ILE A 198 5.17 18.16 -39.05
N THR A 199 5.88 17.80 -40.12
CA THR A 199 6.66 16.55 -40.23
C THR A 199 8.18 16.84 -40.33
N HIS A 200 8.75 17.44 -39.29
CA HIS A 200 10.18 17.79 -39.36
C HIS A 200 11.02 17.04 -38.30
N LYS A 201 12.22 16.59 -38.67
CA LYS A 201 13.11 15.82 -37.79
C LYS A 201 13.50 16.55 -36.50
N TRP A 202 13.66 17.88 -36.56
CA TRP A 202 14.01 18.68 -35.37
C TRP A 202 12.92 18.62 -34.30
N LEU A 203 11.62 18.53 -34.68
CA LEU A 203 10.51 18.44 -33.73
C LEU A 203 10.61 17.16 -32.91
N ASN A 204 10.93 16.03 -33.53
CA ASN A 204 11.16 14.77 -32.84
C ASN A 204 12.32 14.88 -31.83
N SER A 205 13.39 15.59 -32.18
CA SER A 205 14.54 15.83 -31.30
C SER A 205 14.15 16.76 -30.12
N ALA A 206 13.36 17.80 -30.40
CA ALA A 206 12.86 18.72 -29.37
C ALA A 206 11.96 18.00 -28.34
N ILE A 207 11.03 17.17 -28.82
CA ILE A 207 10.15 16.35 -27.97
C ILE A 207 10.98 15.38 -27.11
N ALA A 208 11.94 14.67 -27.71
CA ALA A 208 12.80 13.75 -26.98
C ALA A 208 13.63 14.47 -25.89
N THR A 209 14.07 15.69 -26.18
CA THR A 209 14.80 16.54 -25.21
C THR A 209 13.88 17.01 -24.09
N ALA A 210 12.64 17.40 -24.41
CA ALA A 210 11.63 17.77 -23.41
C ALA A 210 11.33 16.60 -22.46
N GLN A 211 11.04 15.43 -23.01
CA GLN A 211 10.82 14.21 -22.20
C GLN A 211 12.02 13.90 -21.28
N LYS A 212 13.27 13.99 -21.81
CA LYS A 212 14.47 13.75 -21.00
C LYS A 212 14.56 14.73 -19.82
N ARG A 213 14.23 16.00 -20.02
CA ARG A 213 14.22 17.03 -18.94
C ARG A 213 13.16 16.73 -17.89
N VAL A 214 11.95 16.30 -18.29
CA VAL A 214 10.89 15.90 -17.36
C VAL A 214 11.33 14.68 -16.55
N GLU A 215 11.84 13.66 -17.23
CA GLU A 215 12.37 12.44 -16.59
C GLU A 215 13.46 12.78 -15.56
N GLN A 216 14.38 13.69 -15.92
CA GLN A 216 15.44 14.12 -15.01
C GLN A 216 14.90 14.87 -13.80
N ARG A 217 13.97 15.83 -14.01
CA ARG A 217 13.33 16.57 -12.92
C ARG A 217 12.58 15.62 -11.98
N ASN A 218 11.78 14.73 -12.51
CA ASN A 218 11.04 13.75 -11.72
C ASN A 218 11.99 12.80 -10.97
N TYR A 219 13.12 12.43 -11.57
CA TYR A 219 14.15 11.64 -10.92
C TYR A 219 14.77 12.41 -9.73
N GLU A 220 15.13 13.69 -9.91
CA GLU A 220 15.71 14.51 -8.85
C GLU A 220 14.74 14.73 -7.70
N ILE A 221 13.45 14.97 -8.00
CA ILE A 221 12.40 15.06 -6.98
C ILE A 221 12.35 13.76 -6.18
N ARG A 222 12.23 12.61 -6.84
CA ARG A 222 12.18 11.31 -6.15
C ARG A 222 13.44 11.02 -5.35
N LYS A 223 14.62 11.34 -5.91
CA LYS A 223 15.90 11.18 -5.22
C LYS A 223 15.99 12.02 -3.95
N ASN A 224 15.47 13.25 -4.02
CA ASN A 224 15.43 14.10 -2.84
C ASN A 224 14.42 13.58 -1.80
N LEU A 225 13.25 13.10 -2.22
CA LEU A 225 12.28 12.49 -1.30
C LEU A 225 12.88 11.28 -0.56
N LEU A 226 13.59 10.40 -1.27
CA LEU A 226 14.25 9.23 -0.67
C LEU A 226 15.22 9.59 0.45
N LYS A 227 15.93 10.72 0.35
CA LYS A 227 16.87 11.14 1.40
C LYS A 227 16.17 11.45 2.74
N TYR A 228 14.94 11.94 2.68
CA TYR A 228 14.11 12.13 3.88
C TYR A 228 13.50 10.82 4.35
N ASP A 229 13.03 10.00 3.42
CA ASP A 229 12.44 8.69 3.72
C ASP A 229 13.44 7.70 4.31
N ASP A 230 14.73 7.79 3.96
CA ASP A 230 15.80 6.97 4.54
C ASP A 230 15.89 7.17 6.06
N VAL A 231 15.78 8.42 6.56
CA VAL A 231 15.80 8.72 8.00
C VAL A 231 14.63 8.05 8.71
N VAL A 232 13.43 8.19 8.16
CA VAL A 232 12.22 7.54 8.72
C VAL A 232 12.34 6.02 8.66
N ASN A 233 12.92 5.49 7.58
CA ASN A 233 13.10 4.05 7.41
C ASN A 233 14.06 3.44 8.43
N ASP A 234 15.14 4.14 8.76
CA ASP A 234 16.11 3.64 9.76
C ASP A 234 15.49 3.64 11.16
N GLN A 235 14.78 4.70 11.54
CA GLN A 235 14.02 4.74 12.79
C GLN A 235 12.93 3.67 12.84
N ARG A 236 12.21 3.47 11.72
CA ARG A 236 11.20 2.41 11.62
C ARG A 236 11.78 1.03 11.85
N LYS A 237 12.94 0.72 11.27
CA LYS A 237 13.59 -0.57 11.48
C LYS A 237 13.89 -0.78 12.97
N ALA A 238 14.48 0.21 13.65
CA ALA A 238 14.79 0.11 15.07
C ALA A 238 13.53 -0.14 15.92
N VAL A 239 12.44 0.61 15.68
CA VAL A 239 11.18 0.44 16.42
C VAL A 239 10.54 -0.93 16.13
N PHE A 240 10.52 -1.37 14.85
CA PHE A 240 9.90 -2.65 14.51
C PHE A 240 10.71 -3.85 14.95
N GLU A 241 12.05 -3.77 14.97
CA GLU A 241 12.91 -4.80 15.53
C GLU A 241 12.66 -4.92 17.04
N GLN A 242 12.67 -3.81 17.78
CA GLN A 242 12.35 -3.80 19.21
C GLN A 242 10.93 -4.30 19.50
N ARG A 243 9.94 -3.87 18.70
CA ARG A 243 8.58 -4.36 18.83
C ARG A 243 8.46 -5.87 18.60
N ALA A 244 9.20 -6.41 17.62
CA ALA A 244 9.23 -7.85 17.35
C ALA A 244 9.86 -8.63 18.51
N GLU A 245 10.92 -8.09 19.13
CA GLU A 245 11.52 -8.65 20.34
C GLU A 245 10.52 -8.70 21.50
N PHE A 246 9.78 -7.62 21.73
CA PHE A 246 8.71 -7.58 22.73
C PHE A 246 7.59 -8.59 22.45
N MET A 247 7.24 -8.78 21.18
CA MET A 247 6.22 -9.78 20.80
C MET A 247 6.71 -11.22 21.02
N ALA A 248 7.98 -11.48 20.78
CA ALA A 248 8.58 -12.81 20.91
C ALA A 248 8.89 -13.19 22.36
N ALA A 249 9.13 -12.21 23.24
CA ALA A 249 9.45 -12.46 24.64
C ALA A 249 8.24 -12.99 25.41
N ASP A 250 8.44 -14.02 26.21
CA ASP A 250 7.41 -14.56 27.11
C ASP A 250 7.26 -13.69 28.37
N ASP A 251 8.36 -13.11 28.85
CA ASP A 251 8.42 -12.24 30.01
C ASP A 251 9.15 -10.94 29.67
N LEU A 252 8.55 -9.81 30.01
CA LEU A 252 9.08 -8.46 29.81
C LEU A 252 9.36 -7.72 31.13
N SER A 253 9.29 -8.42 32.27
CA SER A 253 9.46 -7.81 33.60
C SER A 253 10.78 -7.08 33.75
N GLU A 254 11.89 -7.64 33.25
CA GLU A 254 13.19 -7.00 33.30
C GLU A 254 13.26 -5.74 32.43
N VAL A 255 12.72 -5.80 31.21
CA VAL A 255 12.64 -4.62 30.31
C VAL A 255 11.84 -3.49 30.95
N ILE A 256 10.72 -3.82 31.59
CA ILE A 256 9.88 -2.84 32.29
C ILE A 256 10.59 -2.28 33.53
N ARG A 257 11.33 -3.13 34.22
CA ARG A 257 12.14 -2.69 35.34
C ARG A 257 13.24 -1.73 34.87
N GLU A 258 13.96 -2.04 33.81
CA GLU A 258 14.98 -1.14 33.22
C GLU A 258 14.33 0.20 32.81
N MET A 259 13.17 0.20 32.14
CA MET A 259 12.46 1.43 31.80
C MET A 259 12.11 2.27 33.02
N ARG A 260 11.75 1.64 34.14
CA ARG A 260 11.48 2.34 35.39
C ARG A 260 12.75 2.93 36.00
N LEU A 261 13.88 2.19 36.00
CA LEU A 261 15.16 2.66 36.49
C LEU A 261 15.65 3.87 35.69
N ASP A 262 15.65 3.76 34.37
CA ASP A 262 16.02 4.85 33.46
C ASP A 262 15.15 6.09 33.69
N THR A 263 13.84 5.90 33.95
CA THR A 263 12.91 7.00 34.23
C THR A 263 13.25 7.70 35.54
N ILE A 264 13.63 6.94 36.60
CA ILE A 264 14.03 7.48 37.88
C ILE A 264 15.34 8.25 37.72
N GLU A 265 16.32 7.67 37.03
CA GLU A 265 17.59 8.32 36.73
C GLU A 265 17.41 9.63 35.98
N ASP A 266 16.55 9.64 34.93
CA ASP A 266 16.22 10.84 34.17
C ASP A 266 15.62 11.94 35.06
N PHE A 267 14.72 11.60 36.02
CA PHE A 267 14.12 12.56 36.92
C PHE A 267 15.14 13.09 37.96
N VAL A 268 15.93 12.20 38.54
CA VAL A 268 16.97 12.59 39.48
C VAL A 268 18.01 13.49 38.81
N ASN A 269 18.54 13.09 37.67
CA ASN A 269 19.53 13.90 36.94
C ASN A 269 18.99 15.27 36.49
N ARG A 270 17.68 15.36 36.18
CA ARG A 270 17.05 16.61 35.80
C ARG A 270 16.92 17.59 36.96
N HIS A 271 16.52 17.10 38.14
CA HIS A 271 16.22 17.94 39.31
C HIS A 271 17.39 18.05 40.28
N LEU A 272 18.25 17.02 40.35
CA LEU A 272 19.44 16.94 41.19
C LEU A 272 20.70 16.73 40.34
N PRO A 273 21.14 17.73 39.54
CA PRO A 273 22.29 17.52 38.68
C PRO A 273 23.55 17.11 39.45
N PRO A 274 24.34 16.12 39.01
CA PRO A 274 25.48 15.57 39.76
C PRO A 274 26.59 16.58 40.16
N LYS A 275 26.61 17.74 39.49
CA LYS A 275 27.60 18.80 39.75
C LYS A 275 27.05 20.01 40.50
N ALA A 276 25.77 19.96 40.87
CA ALA A 276 25.11 21.04 41.60
C ALA A 276 25.23 20.81 43.13
N TYR A 277 25.38 21.90 43.86
CA TYR A 277 25.28 21.82 45.33
C TYR A 277 23.84 21.54 45.76
N ALA A 278 23.63 20.89 46.90
CA ALA A 278 22.32 20.54 47.41
C ALA A 278 21.34 21.72 47.52
N GLU A 279 21.86 22.93 47.74
CA GLU A 279 21.10 24.18 47.78
C GLU A 279 20.50 24.59 46.40
N GLN A 280 21.01 24.02 45.31
CA GLN A 280 20.58 24.30 43.94
C GLN A 280 19.64 23.21 43.40
N TRP A 281 19.35 22.19 44.21
CA TRP A 281 18.48 21.09 43.82
C TRP A 281 17.01 21.53 43.78
N ASP A 282 16.31 21.12 42.70
CA ASP A 282 14.88 21.31 42.58
C ASP A 282 14.11 20.13 43.21
N ILE A 283 14.07 20.14 44.53
CA ILE A 283 13.45 19.07 45.32
C ILE A 283 11.95 19.05 45.14
N GLU A 284 11.32 20.20 44.92
CA GLU A 284 9.84 20.28 44.70
C GLU A 284 9.47 19.70 43.34
N GLY A 285 10.27 19.95 42.32
CA GLY A 285 10.11 19.35 41.01
C GLY A 285 10.28 17.83 41.03
N LEU A 286 11.29 17.32 41.78
CA LEU A 286 11.48 15.89 41.92
C LEU A 286 10.33 15.23 42.68
N ASP A 287 9.88 15.79 43.80
CA ASP A 287 8.76 15.28 44.60
C ASP A 287 7.47 15.24 43.73
N TYR A 288 7.23 16.28 42.91
CA TYR A 288 6.12 16.29 41.99
C TYR A 288 6.19 15.17 40.98
N HIS A 289 7.37 14.94 40.33
CA HIS A 289 7.53 13.87 39.34
C HIS A 289 7.40 12.48 39.96
N VAL A 290 8.00 12.24 41.11
CA VAL A 290 7.92 10.95 41.83
C VAL A 290 6.45 10.65 42.20
N ARG A 291 5.71 11.63 42.68
CA ARG A 291 4.31 11.48 43.04
C ARG A 291 3.40 11.26 41.81
N GLU A 292 3.58 12.07 40.79
CA GLU A 292 2.74 12.03 39.57
C GLU A 292 3.02 10.81 38.67
N TRP A 293 4.31 10.37 38.59
CA TRP A 293 4.72 9.33 37.66
C TRP A 293 4.92 7.95 38.30
N LEU A 294 5.35 7.91 39.55
CA LEU A 294 5.54 6.65 40.26
C LEU A 294 4.41 6.34 41.24
N GLY A 295 3.53 7.32 41.54
CA GLY A 295 2.47 7.18 42.52
C GLY A 295 2.99 6.98 43.96
N LEU A 296 4.16 7.54 44.25
CA LEU A 296 4.85 7.38 45.57
C LEU A 296 4.84 8.69 46.36
N GLU A 297 4.50 8.62 47.60
CA GLU A 297 4.62 9.73 48.56
C GLU A 297 5.85 9.45 49.42
N LEU A 298 6.98 10.09 49.08
CA LEU A 298 8.26 9.89 49.75
C LEU A 298 8.71 11.17 50.46
N PRO A 299 9.43 11.06 51.55
CA PRO A 299 9.94 12.22 52.29
C PRO A 299 11.22 12.80 51.68
N ILE A 300 11.17 13.13 50.38
CA ILE A 300 12.36 13.57 49.59
C ILE A 300 12.95 14.85 50.16
N LYS A 301 12.12 15.75 50.70
CA LYS A 301 12.59 16.99 51.35
C LYS A 301 13.40 16.71 52.61
N GLU A 302 13.03 15.69 53.38
CA GLU A 302 13.75 15.29 54.58
C GLU A 302 15.09 14.64 54.20
N TRP A 303 15.10 13.78 53.18
CA TRP A 303 16.33 13.18 52.70
C TRP A 303 17.33 14.22 52.17
N ALA A 304 16.85 15.18 51.42
CA ALA A 304 17.70 16.23 50.87
C ALA A 304 18.27 17.18 51.96
N ALA A 305 17.70 17.19 53.16
CA ALA A 305 18.19 17.96 54.31
C ALA A 305 19.26 17.20 55.15
N GLU A 306 19.54 15.95 54.81
CA GLU A 306 20.58 15.16 55.50
C GLU A 306 21.97 15.69 55.13
N ASP A 307 22.81 15.88 56.14
CA ASP A 307 24.18 16.39 55.94
C ASP A 307 25.03 15.42 55.09
N GLY A 308 25.49 15.90 53.94
CA GLY A 308 26.38 15.14 53.05
C GLY A 308 25.70 14.13 52.15
N ILE A 309 24.37 14.18 52.02
CA ILE A 309 23.59 13.33 51.09
C ILE A 309 24.05 13.55 49.64
N ALA A 310 24.20 12.48 48.91
CA ALA A 310 24.49 12.52 47.48
C ALA A 310 23.21 12.25 46.66
N ASN A 311 23.14 12.77 45.43
CA ASN A 311 22.01 12.52 44.50
C ASN A 311 21.81 11.03 44.22
N GLU A 312 22.90 10.24 44.13
CA GLU A 312 22.89 8.79 43.94
C GLU A 312 22.22 8.05 45.11
N GLU A 313 22.31 8.58 46.34
CA GLU A 313 21.66 7.98 47.49
C GLU A 313 20.15 8.24 47.47
N ILE A 314 19.73 9.45 47.08
CA ILE A 314 18.29 9.76 46.86
C ILE A 314 17.73 8.89 45.77
N GLU A 315 18.47 8.71 44.65
CA GLU A 315 18.08 7.82 43.56
C GLU A 315 17.90 6.38 44.05
N GLN A 316 18.82 5.84 44.83
CA GLN A 316 18.72 4.49 45.38
C GLN A 316 17.49 4.33 46.29
N ARG A 317 17.18 5.31 47.13
CA ARG A 317 16.02 5.28 48.02
C ARG A 317 14.71 5.34 47.22
N ILE A 318 14.64 6.17 46.16
CA ILE A 318 13.48 6.23 45.25
C ILE A 318 13.32 4.90 44.51
N THR A 319 14.44 4.34 44.00
CA THR A 319 14.46 3.07 43.28
C THR A 319 13.95 1.93 44.16
N GLN A 320 14.44 1.85 45.41
CA GLN A 320 13.98 0.82 46.35
C GLN A 320 12.45 0.94 46.60
N ALA A 321 11.95 2.14 46.85
CA ALA A 321 10.50 2.37 47.08
C ALA A 321 9.67 2.04 45.83
N ALA A 322 10.22 2.32 44.65
CA ALA A 322 9.55 2.00 43.37
C ALA A 322 9.52 0.48 43.09
N ASP A 323 10.62 -0.25 43.45
CA ASP A 323 10.68 -1.71 43.32
C ASP A 323 9.70 -2.39 44.31
N GLU A 324 9.62 -1.89 45.54
CA GLU A 324 8.65 -2.38 46.55
C GLU A 324 7.19 -2.15 46.06
N ARG A 325 6.91 -0.98 45.49
CA ARG A 325 5.60 -0.68 44.94
C ARG A 325 5.28 -1.55 43.73
N ALA A 326 6.24 -1.79 42.83
CA ALA A 326 6.07 -2.68 41.70
C ALA A 326 5.76 -4.12 42.11
N ALA A 327 6.48 -4.63 43.13
CA ALA A 327 6.19 -5.95 43.69
C ALA A 327 4.80 -6.05 44.32
N GLN A 328 4.33 -4.99 45.01
CA GLN A 328 2.96 -4.94 45.51
C GLN A 328 1.94 -5.02 44.39
N ARG A 329 2.16 -4.25 43.31
CA ARG A 329 1.30 -4.27 42.13
C ARG A 329 1.27 -5.63 41.44
N GLU A 330 2.41 -6.28 41.34
CA GLU A 330 2.49 -7.64 40.80
C GLU A 330 1.67 -8.62 41.65
N ALA A 331 1.73 -8.50 42.98
CA ALA A 331 0.92 -9.31 43.87
C ALA A 331 -0.59 -9.00 43.77
N GLU A 332 -0.97 -7.72 43.53
CA GLU A 332 -2.39 -7.31 43.34
C GLU A 332 -2.98 -7.87 42.04
N VAL A 333 -2.21 -7.89 40.96
CA VAL A 333 -2.65 -8.33 39.60
C VAL A 333 -2.49 -9.84 39.39
N GLY A 334 -1.52 -10.45 40.07
CA GLY A 334 -1.22 -11.88 40.01
C GLY A 334 -0.76 -12.33 38.61
N ASP A 335 -1.20 -13.53 38.19
CA ASP A 335 -0.76 -14.19 36.95
C ASP A 335 -1.03 -13.38 35.66
N HIS A 336 -1.93 -12.40 35.73
CA HIS A 336 -2.25 -11.55 34.59
C HIS A 336 -1.23 -10.43 34.34
N MET A 337 -0.29 -10.17 35.28
CA MET A 337 0.63 -9.04 35.20
C MET A 337 1.47 -9.09 33.92
N ARG A 338 2.01 -10.22 33.55
CA ARG A 338 2.85 -10.39 32.34
C ARG A 338 2.09 -10.09 31.06
N THR A 339 0.83 -10.49 31.01
CA THR A 339 -0.06 -10.19 29.88
C THR A 339 -0.37 -8.71 29.79
N VAL A 340 -0.63 -8.05 30.92
CA VAL A 340 -0.91 -6.62 31.00
C VAL A 340 0.32 -5.82 30.56
N GLU A 341 1.50 -6.11 31.12
CA GLU A 341 2.76 -5.47 30.75
C GLU A 341 3.02 -5.53 29.25
N LYS A 342 2.94 -6.73 28.69
CA LYS A 342 3.20 -6.96 27.26
C LYS A 342 2.17 -6.22 26.37
N SER A 343 0.90 -6.36 26.67
CA SER A 343 -0.18 -5.74 25.89
C SER A 343 -0.07 -4.23 25.92
N PHE A 344 0.19 -3.68 27.09
CA PHE A 344 0.30 -2.24 27.29
C PHE A 344 1.55 -1.67 26.62
N LEU A 345 2.71 -2.32 26.78
CA LEU A 345 3.96 -1.89 26.14
C LEU A 345 3.81 -1.85 24.61
N LEU A 346 3.24 -2.90 24.00
CA LEU A 346 2.99 -2.95 22.56
C LEU A 346 2.04 -1.86 22.10
N GLN A 347 0.98 -1.61 22.87
CA GLN A 347 0.03 -0.53 22.57
C GLN A 347 0.71 0.84 22.62
N MET A 348 1.53 1.09 23.64
CA MET A 348 2.27 2.36 23.77
C MET A 348 3.26 2.57 22.64
N VAL A 349 4.00 1.54 22.24
CA VAL A 349 4.89 1.60 21.07
C VAL A 349 4.09 1.99 19.81
N ASP A 350 2.94 1.36 19.58
CA ASP A 350 2.12 1.62 18.40
C ASP A 350 1.53 3.05 18.39
N VAL A 351 1.09 3.55 19.54
CA VAL A 351 0.53 4.90 19.67
C VAL A 351 1.61 5.96 19.46
N GLN A 352 2.73 5.84 20.19
CA GLN A 352 3.80 6.83 20.13
C GLN A 352 4.53 6.83 18.79
N TRP A 353 4.71 5.67 18.17
CA TRP A 353 5.25 5.59 16.81
C TRP A 353 4.37 6.33 15.79
N ARG A 354 3.04 6.20 15.90
CA ARG A 354 2.09 6.91 15.03
C ARG A 354 2.17 8.42 15.22
N GLU A 355 2.25 8.88 16.46
CA GLU A 355 2.43 10.30 16.76
C GLU A 355 3.77 10.84 16.25
N HIS A 356 4.83 10.07 16.40
CA HIS A 356 6.14 10.42 15.88
C HIS A 356 6.14 10.57 14.35
N LEU A 357 5.48 9.67 13.63
CA LEU A 357 5.35 9.80 12.17
C LEU A 357 4.61 11.09 11.78
N MET A 358 3.59 11.49 12.53
CA MET A 358 2.91 12.78 12.29
C MET A 358 3.84 13.98 12.54
N HIS A 359 4.66 13.92 13.58
CA HIS A 359 5.65 14.97 13.86
C HIS A 359 6.71 15.05 12.76
N LEU A 360 7.21 13.91 12.26
CA LEU A 360 8.17 13.87 11.15
C LEU A 360 7.58 14.40 9.84
N ASP A 361 6.31 14.08 9.54
CA ASP A 361 5.63 14.61 8.37
C ASP A 361 5.45 16.14 8.46
N HIS A 362 5.04 16.63 9.63
CA HIS A 362 4.97 18.07 9.86
C HIS A 362 6.35 18.75 9.71
N LEU A 363 7.38 18.19 10.33
CA LEU A 363 8.76 18.69 10.22
C LEU A 363 9.21 18.74 8.75
N ARG A 364 8.96 17.67 7.98
CA ARG A 364 9.29 17.59 6.55
C ARG A 364 8.64 18.71 5.74
N ASN A 365 7.39 19.05 6.04
CA ASN A 365 6.67 20.10 5.33
C ASN A 365 7.22 21.50 5.59
N VAL A 366 7.78 21.77 6.78
CA VAL A 366 8.27 23.10 7.18
C VAL A 366 9.78 23.28 7.06
N ILE A 367 10.56 22.18 7.07
CA ILE A 367 12.02 22.25 7.13
C ILE A 367 12.65 22.96 5.93
N GLY A 368 11.98 22.92 4.77
CA GLY A 368 12.40 23.63 3.56
C GLY A 368 12.60 25.13 3.76
N LEU A 369 11.86 25.74 4.69
CA LEU A 369 11.97 27.17 5.02
C LEU A 369 13.33 27.54 5.63
N ARG A 370 14.03 26.56 6.25
CA ARG A 370 15.38 26.77 6.78
C ARG A 370 16.43 27.10 5.71
N GLY A 371 16.15 26.72 4.45
CA GLY A 371 16.97 27.08 3.30
C GLY A 371 17.11 28.60 3.09
N TYR A 372 16.12 29.39 3.48
CA TYR A 372 16.22 30.86 3.45
C TYR A 372 17.25 31.40 4.44
N GLY A 373 17.53 30.68 5.52
CA GLY A 373 18.59 30.96 6.49
C GLY A 373 19.97 30.40 6.13
N GLN A 374 20.19 30.00 4.88
CA GLN A 374 21.43 29.38 4.36
C GLN A 374 21.83 28.07 5.07
N ARG A 375 20.87 27.38 5.71
CA ARG A 375 21.07 26.07 6.29
C ARG A 375 20.63 25.00 5.31
N ASP A 376 21.34 23.87 5.29
CA ASP A 376 20.92 22.71 4.48
C ASP A 376 19.69 22.05 5.11
N PRO A 377 18.50 22.13 4.45
CA PRO A 377 17.27 21.56 5.01
C PRO A 377 17.34 20.07 5.34
N LEU A 378 18.13 19.30 4.58
CA LEU A 378 18.27 17.87 4.83
C LEU A 378 19.05 17.58 6.12
N ASN A 379 20.14 18.32 6.35
CA ASN A 379 20.94 18.14 7.57
C ASN A 379 20.16 18.61 8.80
N GLU A 380 19.43 19.71 8.70
CA GLU A 380 18.55 20.18 9.78
C GLU A 380 17.44 19.14 10.07
N TYR A 381 16.84 18.59 9.02
CA TYR A 381 15.84 17.52 9.17
C TYR A 381 16.41 16.31 9.91
N LYS A 382 17.60 15.84 9.54
CA LYS A 382 18.25 14.69 10.21
C LYS A 382 18.46 14.95 11.69
N THR A 383 18.95 16.13 12.03
CA THR A 383 19.22 16.51 13.43
C THR A 383 17.92 16.60 14.24
N GLU A 384 16.91 17.29 13.73
CA GLU A 384 15.63 17.42 14.43
C GLU A 384 14.86 16.09 14.49
N ALA A 385 14.90 15.28 13.43
CA ALA A 385 14.30 13.94 13.44
C ALA A 385 14.97 13.00 14.46
N PHE A 386 16.27 13.12 14.65
CA PHE A 386 16.99 12.37 15.69
C PHE A 386 16.54 12.81 17.09
N THR A 387 16.48 14.11 17.35
CA THR A 387 16.00 14.65 18.64
C THR A 387 14.55 14.23 18.93
N LEU A 388 13.67 14.25 17.91
CA LEU A 388 12.31 13.76 18.06
C LEU A 388 12.25 12.26 18.36
N PHE A 389 13.16 11.48 17.78
CA PHE A 389 13.25 10.04 18.04
C PHE A 389 13.75 9.72 19.45
N GLU A 390 14.79 10.43 19.94
CA GLU A 390 15.24 10.34 21.32
C GLU A 390 14.12 10.68 22.30
N LYS A 391 13.35 11.72 22.00
CA LYS A 391 12.18 12.10 22.78
C LYS A 391 11.12 10.98 22.79
N LEU A 392 10.84 10.36 21.65
CA LEU A 392 9.89 9.23 21.55
C LEU A 392 10.32 8.10 22.50
N LEU A 393 11.61 7.73 22.50
CA LEU A 393 12.11 6.65 23.35
C LEU A 393 12.02 7.01 24.85
N THR A 394 12.29 8.27 25.18
CA THR A 394 12.14 8.78 26.54
C THR A 394 10.67 8.80 26.98
N ASP A 395 9.78 9.37 26.15
CA ASP A 395 8.35 9.43 26.43
C ASP A 395 7.75 8.01 26.55
N LEU A 396 8.23 7.04 25.75
CA LEU A 396 7.81 5.64 25.85
C LEU A 396 8.13 5.05 27.22
N ARG A 397 9.40 5.17 27.68
CA ARG A 397 9.82 4.66 28.99
C ARG A 397 9.03 5.30 30.13
N GLN A 398 8.90 6.62 30.08
CA GLN A 398 8.18 7.38 31.10
C GLN A 398 6.70 7.03 31.14
N ASN A 399 6.02 6.97 30.00
CA ASN A 399 4.59 6.65 29.95
C ASN A 399 4.29 5.21 30.37
N VAL A 400 5.12 4.24 29.96
CA VAL A 400 4.97 2.85 30.39
C VAL A 400 5.15 2.75 31.90
N THR A 401 6.18 3.39 32.46
CA THR A 401 6.43 3.45 33.90
C THR A 401 5.25 4.08 34.64
N LYS A 402 4.79 5.26 34.21
CA LYS A 402 3.65 5.95 34.82
C LYS A 402 2.41 5.07 34.89
N TRP A 403 2.02 4.48 33.75
CA TRP A 403 0.81 3.67 33.68
C TRP A 403 0.89 2.43 34.57
N LEU A 404 1.96 1.69 34.51
CA LEU A 404 2.11 0.48 35.31
C LEU A 404 2.20 0.78 36.81
N MET A 405 2.73 1.93 37.19
CA MET A 405 2.85 2.34 38.60
C MET A 405 1.55 2.97 39.15
N THR A 406 0.75 3.66 38.36
CA THR A 406 -0.37 4.49 38.85
C THR A 406 -1.75 3.95 38.52
N VAL A 407 -1.96 3.27 37.38
CA VAL A 407 -3.29 2.84 36.94
C VAL A 407 -3.79 1.64 37.73
N THR A 408 -5.03 1.70 38.23
CA THR A 408 -5.68 0.57 38.90
C THR A 408 -6.33 -0.33 37.84
N PHE A 409 -5.96 -1.61 37.83
CA PHE A 409 -6.56 -2.60 36.93
C PHE A 409 -7.82 -3.17 37.54
N GLN A 410 -8.91 -3.10 36.81
CA GLN A 410 -10.18 -3.80 37.17
C GLN A 410 -10.34 -4.92 36.13
N PHE A 411 -10.25 -6.14 36.57
CA PHE A 411 -10.56 -7.31 35.76
C PHE A 411 -12.05 -7.63 35.95
N GLU A 412 -12.88 -7.25 34.96
CA GLU A 412 -14.23 -7.79 34.90
C GLU A 412 -14.14 -9.19 34.29
N GLU A 413 -14.57 -10.20 35.06
CA GLU A 413 -14.83 -11.49 34.45
C GLU A 413 -15.88 -11.28 33.33
N PRO A 414 -15.60 -11.75 32.10
CA PRO A 414 -16.58 -11.64 31.04
C PRO A 414 -17.88 -12.28 31.55
N PRO A 415 -19.04 -11.59 31.41
CA PRO A 415 -20.31 -12.15 31.86
C PRO A 415 -20.47 -13.53 31.28
N ALA A 416 -20.69 -14.53 32.11
CA ALA A 416 -20.92 -15.90 31.66
C ALA A 416 -22.00 -15.86 30.56
N PRO A 417 -21.77 -16.45 29.40
CA PRO A 417 -22.76 -16.44 28.34
C PRO A 417 -24.07 -16.98 28.87
N PRO A 418 -25.20 -16.29 28.62
CA PRO A 418 -26.50 -16.73 29.16
C PRO A 418 -26.69 -18.18 28.72
N PRO A 419 -27.11 -19.03 29.68
CA PRO A 419 -27.33 -20.44 29.40
C PRO A 419 -28.35 -20.59 28.26
N GLY A 420 -27.90 -21.16 27.12
CA GLY A 420 -28.75 -21.38 25.95
C GLY A 420 -28.46 -20.50 24.73
N MET A 421 -27.43 -19.61 24.76
CA MET A 421 -27.14 -18.72 23.62
C MET A 421 -26.27 -19.33 22.52
N PHE A 422 -25.61 -20.46 22.78
CA PHE A 422 -24.86 -21.22 21.79
C PHE A 422 -25.43 -22.64 21.74
N GLN A 423 -26.26 -22.94 20.74
CA GLN A 423 -26.49 -24.31 20.32
C GLN A 423 -25.35 -24.64 19.33
N GLU A 424 -24.49 -25.58 19.68
CA GLU A 424 -23.56 -26.18 18.73
C GLU A 424 -24.38 -26.91 17.67
N VAL A 425 -24.42 -26.37 16.47
CA VAL A 425 -25.07 -26.97 15.33
C VAL A 425 -23.97 -27.55 14.44
N HIS A 426 -23.75 -28.85 14.55
CA HIS A 426 -22.92 -29.62 13.63
C HIS A 426 -23.81 -30.24 12.56
N LEU A 427 -23.98 -29.59 11.42
CA LEU A 427 -24.70 -30.14 10.28
C LEU A 427 -23.81 -31.13 9.53
N ASP A 428 -24.29 -32.33 9.34
CA ASP A 428 -23.66 -33.31 8.44
C ASP A 428 -23.75 -32.76 7.00
N PRO A 429 -22.60 -32.57 6.30
CA PRO A 429 -22.59 -31.99 4.96
C PRO A 429 -23.29 -32.84 3.89
N LEU A 430 -23.62 -34.09 4.17
CA LEU A 430 -24.31 -34.99 3.25
C LEU A 430 -25.80 -35.11 3.52
N THR A 431 -26.25 -35.05 4.80
CA THR A 431 -27.66 -35.27 5.17
C THR A 431 -28.34 -33.99 5.61
N GLY A 432 -27.59 -32.95 6.01
CA GLY A 432 -28.13 -31.68 6.54
C GLY A 432 -28.70 -31.81 7.95
N GLU A 433 -28.54 -32.94 8.62
CA GLU A 433 -29.04 -33.19 9.98
C GLU A 433 -28.02 -32.71 11.03
N ASN A 434 -28.52 -32.18 12.16
CA ASN A 434 -27.68 -31.72 13.26
C ASN A 434 -27.10 -32.87 14.07
N VAL A 435 -25.85 -33.25 13.84
CA VAL A 435 -25.16 -34.37 14.49
C VAL A 435 -24.94 -34.09 16.00
N ALA A 436 -24.99 -32.84 16.45
CA ALA A 436 -24.86 -32.49 17.88
C ALA A 436 -26.06 -32.97 18.71
N GLU A 437 -27.24 -33.13 18.10
CA GLU A 437 -28.42 -33.65 18.76
C GLU A 437 -28.43 -35.20 18.83
N MET A 438 -27.68 -35.86 17.94
CA MET A 438 -27.55 -37.34 17.95
C MET A 438 -26.45 -37.85 18.90
N GLY A 439 -25.61 -36.97 19.45
CA GLY A 439 -24.46 -37.29 20.30
C GLY A 439 -24.68 -37.26 21.80
N ALA A 440 -25.91 -37.15 22.29
CA ALA A 440 -26.20 -37.40 23.69
C ALA A 440 -26.03 -38.90 24.01
N LEU A 441 -24.78 -39.31 24.23
CA LEU A 441 -24.45 -40.64 24.73
C LEU A 441 -25.13 -40.84 26.10
N PRO A 442 -25.76 -42.00 26.32
CA PRO A 442 -26.41 -42.28 27.60
C PRO A 442 -25.40 -42.26 28.75
N ASP A 443 -25.75 -41.58 29.83
CA ASP A 443 -25.01 -41.57 31.09
C ASP A 443 -24.64 -43.00 31.55
N GLY A 444 -23.34 -43.34 31.42
CA GLY A 444 -22.90 -44.66 31.90
C GLY A 444 -21.55 -45.16 31.38
N LEU A 445 -20.85 -44.45 30.55
CA LEU A 445 -19.54 -44.92 30.03
C LEU A 445 -18.39 -44.47 30.97
N SER A 446 -17.53 -45.45 31.33
CA SER A 446 -16.32 -45.22 32.14
C SER A 446 -15.26 -44.42 31.40
N ALA A 447 -14.36 -43.76 32.16
CA ALA A 447 -13.28 -42.93 31.63
C ALA A 447 -12.35 -43.65 30.64
N GLU A 448 -12.20 -44.97 30.77
CA GLU A 448 -11.40 -45.80 29.87
C GLU A 448 -12.07 -46.05 28.52
N GLN A 449 -13.40 -46.06 28.45
CA GLN A 449 -14.14 -46.20 27.19
C GLN A 449 -14.17 -44.92 26.35
N ARG A 450 -13.92 -43.76 26.95
CA ARG A 450 -13.81 -42.48 26.25
C ARG A 450 -12.48 -42.31 25.48
N GLN A 451 -11.43 -43.03 25.88
CA GLN A 451 -10.13 -43.00 25.20
C GLN A 451 -10.01 -43.92 23.97
N ALA A 452 -10.99 -44.76 23.71
CA ALA A 452 -10.98 -45.71 22.62
C ALA A 452 -11.71 -45.27 21.34
N LEU A 453 -12.21 -44.04 21.26
CA LEU A 453 -12.83 -43.51 20.06
C LEU A 453 -11.76 -42.95 19.11
N PRO A 454 -11.74 -43.32 17.83
CA PRO A 454 -10.75 -42.84 16.89
C PRO A 454 -10.92 -41.34 16.67
N VAL A 455 -9.91 -40.56 17.01
CA VAL A 455 -9.78 -39.15 16.63
C VAL A 455 -9.61 -39.12 15.12
N GLY A 456 -10.56 -38.53 14.42
CA GLY A 456 -10.52 -38.37 12.99
C GLY A 456 -9.28 -37.55 12.59
N SER A 457 -8.40 -38.19 11.80
CA SER A 457 -7.24 -37.53 11.19
C SER A 457 -7.74 -36.50 10.19
N LEU A 458 -7.39 -35.24 10.44
CA LEU A 458 -7.48 -34.17 9.46
C LEU A 458 -6.52 -34.47 8.29
N PRO A 459 -6.90 -34.26 7.03
CA PRO A 459 -5.98 -34.43 5.91
C PRO A 459 -4.98 -33.25 5.92
N ASP A 460 -3.69 -33.63 5.87
CA ASP A 460 -2.58 -32.71 5.57
C ASP A 460 -2.77 -32.14 4.18
N ASN A 461 -3.17 -30.87 4.07
CA ASN A 461 -2.92 -29.97 2.90
C ASN A 461 -3.69 -28.68 3.06
N TRP A 462 -3.10 -27.76 3.82
CA TRP A 462 -3.31 -26.30 3.66
C TRP A 462 -1.93 -25.65 3.76
N GLU A 463 -1.28 -25.47 2.60
CA GLU A 463 -0.32 -24.39 2.35
C GLU A 463 -1.02 -23.22 1.66
#